data_2582e55065a8449f082d8e0682d0453e
#
_entry.id   2582e55065a8449f082d8e0682d0453e
#
_cell.length_a   1.000
_cell.length_b   1.000
_cell.length_c   1.000
_cell.angle_alpha   90.00
_cell.angle_beta   90.00
_cell.angle_gamma   90.00
#
_symmetry.space_group_name_H-M   'P 1'
#
loop_
_entity.id
_entity.type
_entity.pdbx_description
1 polymer ?
#
loop_
_entity_poly.entity_id
_entity_poly.type
_entity_poly.pdbx_seq_one_letter_code
_entity_poly.pdbx_strand_id
1 'polypeptide(L)'
;MQFSENTPPGILPCQSIEVLIAGGAIPSDTPLDVDQVQPASLDLRLSDQAWRVRASFLPGSRRVEDRIADVSMHTIDLSGGFVLEKGCVYIARLQERLTLPKGLIARANPKSSTGRVDVFVRLLTDSGARFDDVAEGYDGPLYL
;
A
#
# COMPACT_ATOMS: atom_id res chain seq x y z
N MET A 1 -11.18 8.22 -15.96
CA MET A 1 -10.62 9.60 -15.97
C MET A 1 -9.29 9.53 -16.68
N GLN A 2 -9.07 10.30 -17.74
CA GLN A 2 -7.75 10.42 -18.35
C GLN A 2 -7.10 11.70 -17.82
N PHE A 3 -5.98 11.55 -17.13
CA PHE A 3 -5.14 12.69 -16.78
C PHE A 3 -4.38 13.10 -18.04
N SER A 4 -4.66 14.28 -18.56
CA SER A 4 -3.96 14.83 -19.72
C SER A 4 -2.76 15.67 -19.26
N GLU A 5 -1.81 15.94 -20.18
CA GLU A 5 -0.69 16.86 -19.92
C GLU A 5 -1.15 18.26 -19.47
N ASN A 6 -2.40 18.62 -19.73
CA ASN A 6 -3.02 19.89 -19.32
C ASN A 6 -3.73 19.81 -17.96
N THR A 7 -3.72 18.66 -17.26
CA THR A 7 -4.29 18.58 -15.91
C THR A 7 -3.35 19.29 -14.94
N PRO A 8 -3.81 20.32 -14.20
CA PRO A 8 -2.95 21.01 -13.25
C PRO A 8 -2.38 20.01 -12.22
N PRO A 9 -1.09 20.11 -11.87
CA PRO A 9 -0.52 19.28 -10.83
C PRO A 9 -1.16 19.60 -9.48
N GLY A 10 -1.41 18.57 -8.68
CA GLY A 10 -2.00 18.74 -7.34
C GLY A 10 -2.37 17.44 -6.69
N ILE A 11 -2.92 17.55 -5.49
CA ILE A 11 -3.42 16.40 -4.72
C ILE A 11 -4.88 16.16 -5.14
N LEU A 12 -5.24 14.91 -5.38
CA LEU A 12 -6.61 14.56 -5.77
C LEU A 12 -7.57 14.71 -4.58
N PRO A 13 -8.70 15.40 -4.75
CA PRO A 13 -9.76 15.41 -3.75
C PRO A 13 -10.55 14.09 -3.77
N CYS A 14 -11.33 13.85 -2.71
CA CYS A 14 -12.12 12.63 -2.54
C CYS A 14 -12.97 12.28 -3.77
N GLN A 15 -13.61 13.23 -4.41
CA GLN A 15 -14.43 13.01 -5.61
C GLN A 15 -13.62 12.38 -6.76
N SER A 16 -12.36 12.79 -6.92
CA SER A 16 -11.47 12.19 -7.93
C SER A 16 -11.01 10.80 -7.54
N ILE A 17 -10.78 10.56 -6.25
CA ILE A 17 -10.46 9.23 -5.70
C ILE A 17 -11.64 8.28 -5.93
N GLU A 18 -12.87 8.70 -5.66
CA GLU A 18 -14.09 7.94 -5.92
C GLU A 18 -14.25 7.56 -7.41
N VAL A 19 -13.92 8.48 -8.31
CA VAL A 19 -13.90 8.20 -9.76
C VAL A 19 -12.85 7.16 -10.12
N LEU A 20 -11.67 7.18 -9.51
CA LEU A 20 -10.63 6.17 -9.70
C LEU A 20 -11.08 4.80 -9.18
N ILE A 21 -11.73 4.75 -8.03
CA ILE A 21 -12.30 3.53 -7.45
C ILE A 21 -13.36 2.95 -8.40
N ALA A 22 -14.33 3.76 -8.81
CA ALA A 22 -15.40 3.35 -9.73
C ALA A 22 -14.86 2.91 -11.11
N GLY A 23 -13.74 3.49 -11.54
CA GLY A 23 -13.03 3.12 -12.76
C GLY A 23 -12.13 1.89 -12.64
N GLY A 24 -12.07 1.25 -11.47
CA GLY A 24 -11.25 0.05 -11.24
C GLY A 24 -9.76 0.30 -11.08
N ALA A 25 -9.34 1.55 -10.87
CA ALA A 25 -7.93 1.89 -10.64
C ALA A 25 -7.42 1.50 -9.23
N ILE A 26 -8.34 1.20 -8.31
CA ILE A 26 -8.05 0.79 -6.93
C ILE A 26 -8.87 -0.49 -6.63
N PRO A 27 -8.49 -1.64 -7.19
CA PRO A 27 -9.14 -2.91 -6.87
C PRO A 27 -8.81 -3.31 -5.41
N SER A 28 -9.75 -3.99 -4.76
CA SER A 28 -9.61 -4.47 -3.38
C SER A 28 -10.16 -5.88 -3.24
N ASP A 29 -9.58 -6.66 -2.32
CA ASP A 29 -10.01 -8.05 -2.04
C ASP A 29 -11.43 -8.09 -1.46
N THR A 30 -11.84 -7.04 -0.73
CA THR A 30 -13.20 -6.85 -0.21
C THR A 30 -13.70 -5.46 -0.59
N PRO A 31 -15.04 -5.22 -0.60
CA PRO A 31 -15.58 -3.89 -0.84
C PRO A 31 -14.94 -2.85 0.08
N LEU A 32 -14.71 -1.65 -0.45
CA LEU A 32 -14.18 -0.54 0.34
C LEU A 32 -15.21 -0.09 1.38
N ASP A 33 -14.74 0.22 2.58
CA ASP A 33 -15.57 0.80 3.63
C ASP A 33 -15.86 2.28 3.34
N VAL A 34 -17.01 2.76 3.79
CA VAL A 34 -17.49 4.12 3.49
C VAL A 34 -16.55 5.21 3.99
N ASP A 35 -15.84 4.94 5.08
CA ASP A 35 -14.93 5.89 5.75
C ASP A 35 -13.46 5.77 5.31
N GLN A 36 -13.14 4.90 4.33
CA GLN A 36 -11.78 4.81 3.79
C GLN A 36 -11.39 6.01 2.93
N VAL A 37 -12.35 6.58 2.20
CA VAL A 37 -12.09 7.75 1.35
C VAL A 37 -12.09 9.01 2.23
N GLN A 38 -10.92 9.59 2.39
CA GLN A 38 -10.69 10.82 3.14
C GLN A 38 -10.71 12.03 2.18
N PRO A 39 -10.79 13.28 2.66
CA PRO A 39 -10.89 14.46 1.79
C PRO A 39 -9.85 14.55 0.66
N ALA A 40 -8.63 14.01 0.88
CA ALA A 40 -7.53 14.03 -0.09
C ALA A 40 -6.61 12.82 -0.01
N SER A 41 -7.12 11.69 0.52
CA SER A 41 -6.36 10.43 0.64
C SER A 41 -7.30 9.24 0.73
N LEU A 42 -6.73 8.03 0.64
CA LEU A 42 -7.42 6.77 0.87
C LEU A 42 -6.72 6.02 2.00
N ASP A 43 -7.46 5.62 3.01
CA ASP A 43 -6.97 4.73 4.05
C ASP A 43 -6.92 3.30 3.53
N LEU A 44 -5.79 2.62 3.74
CA LEU A 44 -5.55 1.25 3.27
C LEU A 44 -5.72 0.26 4.42
N ARG A 45 -6.11 -0.98 4.09
CA ARG A 45 -6.38 -2.05 5.05
C ARG A 45 -5.39 -3.21 4.89
N LEU A 46 -5.03 -3.83 6.01
CA LEU A 46 -4.29 -5.08 5.99
C LEU A 46 -5.16 -6.20 5.41
N SER A 47 -4.57 -7.07 4.60
CA SER A 47 -5.17 -8.37 4.29
C SER A 47 -4.96 -9.34 5.46
N ASP A 48 -5.38 -10.58 5.29
CA ASP A 48 -5.16 -11.66 6.24
C ASP A 48 -3.73 -12.23 6.22
N GLN A 49 -2.87 -11.77 5.31
CA GLN A 49 -1.55 -12.35 5.08
C GLN A 49 -0.41 -11.40 5.49
N ALA A 50 0.49 -11.92 6.30
CA ALA A 50 1.74 -11.27 6.65
C ALA A 50 2.89 -12.26 6.76
N TRP A 51 4.11 -11.74 6.85
CA TRP A 51 5.33 -12.53 7.04
C TRP A 51 6.21 -11.87 8.09
N ARG A 52 6.72 -12.66 9.02
CA ARG A 52 7.86 -12.24 9.80
C ARG A 52 9.11 -12.37 8.95
N VAL A 53 9.90 -11.31 8.89
CA VAL A 53 11.10 -11.27 8.07
C VAL A 53 12.33 -10.95 8.93
N ARG A 54 13.51 -11.41 8.48
CA ARG A 54 14.77 -11.18 9.22
C ARG A 54 15.25 -9.74 9.13
N ALA A 55 14.90 -9.04 8.08
CA ALA A 55 15.31 -7.66 7.84
C ALA A 55 14.32 -6.97 6.90
N SER A 56 14.19 -5.66 7.04
CA SER A 56 13.53 -4.80 6.05
C SER A 56 14.35 -4.75 4.77
N PHE A 57 13.68 -4.49 3.65
CA PHE A 57 14.31 -4.41 2.33
C PHE A 57 13.58 -3.41 1.42
N LEU A 58 14.26 -3.01 0.36
CA LEU A 58 13.64 -2.44 -0.84
C LEU A 58 13.71 -3.48 -1.97
N PRO A 59 12.63 -3.74 -2.70
CA PRO A 59 12.61 -4.78 -3.72
C PRO A 59 13.55 -4.49 -4.91
N GLY A 60 13.85 -3.22 -5.17
CA GLY A 60 14.67 -2.83 -6.32
C GLY A 60 13.95 -3.14 -7.63
N SER A 61 14.56 -3.92 -8.51
CA SER A 61 13.95 -4.35 -9.77
C SER A 61 13.11 -5.63 -9.67
N ARG A 62 12.93 -6.18 -8.44
CA ARG A 62 12.21 -7.43 -8.19
C ARG A 62 10.81 -7.16 -7.64
N ARG A 63 9.99 -8.21 -7.62
CA ARG A 63 8.71 -8.19 -6.89
C ARG A 63 8.97 -8.28 -5.39
N VAL A 64 8.06 -7.70 -4.60
CA VAL A 64 8.12 -7.78 -3.14
C VAL A 64 8.04 -9.25 -2.67
N GLU A 65 7.16 -10.06 -3.28
CA GLU A 65 7.02 -11.49 -2.94
C GLU A 65 8.32 -12.28 -3.13
N ASP A 66 9.07 -12.02 -4.21
CA ASP A 66 10.35 -12.68 -4.45
C ASP A 66 11.37 -12.32 -3.37
N ARG A 67 11.33 -11.08 -2.89
CA ARG A 67 12.21 -10.65 -1.78
C ARG A 67 11.76 -11.21 -0.44
N ILE A 68 10.45 -11.31 -0.21
CA ILE A 68 9.91 -11.97 0.98
C ILE A 68 10.41 -13.41 1.03
N ALA A 69 10.38 -14.16 -0.08
CA ALA A 69 10.86 -15.54 -0.13
C ALA A 69 12.33 -15.68 0.34
N ASP A 70 13.19 -14.69 0.06
CA ASP A 70 14.59 -14.71 0.47
C ASP A 70 14.80 -14.47 1.98
N VAL A 71 13.91 -13.70 2.63
CA VAL A 71 14.13 -13.19 4.00
C VAL A 71 13.06 -13.63 5.01
N SER A 72 12.01 -14.30 4.54
CA SER A 72 10.92 -14.77 5.38
C SER A 72 11.38 -15.82 6.40
N MET A 73 10.87 -15.71 7.59
CA MET A 73 11.04 -16.72 8.66
C MET A 73 9.81 -17.62 8.75
N HIS A 74 8.62 -17.05 8.68
CA HIS A 74 7.34 -17.75 8.63
C HIS A 74 6.23 -16.82 8.12
N THR A 75 5.17 -17.43 7.61
CA THR A 75 3.93 -16.76 7.23
C THR A 75 3.01 -16.63 8.44
N ILE A 76 2.22 -15.57 8.47
CA ILE A 76 1.28 -15.25 9.54
C ILE A 76 -0.10 -15.06 8.93
N ASP A 77 -1.10 -15.67 9.55
CA ASP A 77 -2.51 -15.43 9.29
C ASP A 77 -3.02 -14.35 10.26
N LEU A 78 -3.46 -13.23 9.73
CA LEU A 78 -3.98 -12.09 10.50
C LEU A 78 -5.49 -12.16 10.71
N SER A 79 -6.22 -13.10 10.10
CA SER A 79 -7.69 -13.17 10.13
C SER A 79 -8.28 -13.29 11.53
N GLY A 80 -7.58 -14.00 12.42
CA GLY A 80 -7.93 -14.17 13.83
C GLY A 80 -7.31 -13.14 14.78
N GLY A 81 -6.59 -12.17 14.25
CA GLY A 81 -5.71 -11.28 15.01
C GLY A 81 -4.36 -11.94 15.34
N PHE A 82 -3.33 -11.14 15.44
CA PHE A 82 -1.96 -11.59 15.71
C PHE A 82 -1.21 -10.57 16.57
N VAL A 83 -0.41 -11.04 17.51
CA VAL A 83 0.44 -10.18 18.33
C VAL A 83 1.77 -9.95 17.62
N LEU A 84 2.01 -8.73 17.18
CA LEU A 84 3.30 -8.32 16.62
C LEU A 84 4.29 -8.09 17.77
N GLU A 85 5.41 -8.78 17.74
CA GLU A 85 6.46 -8.69 18.76
C GLU A 85 7.30 -7.43 18.58
N LYS A 86 7.61 -6.78 19.70
CA LYS A 86 8.49 -5.61 19.71
C LYS A 86 9.87 -5.95 19.17
N GLY A 87 10.42 -5.07 18.36
CA GLY A 87 11.76 -5.22 17.78
C GLY A 87 11.82 -6.19 16.60
N CYS A 88 10.68 -6.70 16.13
CA CYS A 88 10.60 -7.56 14.96
C CYS A 88 10.10 -6.80 13.74
N VAL A 89 10.51 -7.26 12.56
CA VAL A 89 10.07 -6.71 11.28
C VAL A 89 9.06 -7.66 10.65
N TYR A 90 7.99 -7.10 10.16
CA TYR A 90 6.92 -7.81 9.48
C TYR A 90 6.65 -7.16 8.13
N ILE A 91 6.29 -7.95 7.15
CA ILE A 91 5.72 -7.48 5.88
C ILE A 91 4.27 -7.97 5.87
N ALA A 92 3.33 -7.07 5.66
CA ALA A 92 1.92 -7.40 5.53
C ALA A 92 1.41 -6.98 4.14
N ARG A 93 0.62 -7.85 3.51
CA ARG A 93 -0.07 -7.51 2.28
C ARG A 93 -1.26 -6.62 2.59
N LEU A 94 -1.57 -5.68 1.69
CA LEU A 94 -2.79 -4.88 1.77
C LEU A 94 -3.92 -5.52 0.97
N GLN A 95 -5.15 -5.19 1.32
CA GLN A 95 -6.34 -5.60 0.56
C GLN A 95 -6.45 -4.84 -0.75
N GLU A 96 -6.06 -3.57 -0.73
CA GLU A 96 -6.08 -2.68 -1.88
C GLU A 96 -4.86 -2.94 -2.78
N ARG A 97 -5.11 -2.87 -4.08
CA ARG A 97 -4.10 -2.86 -5.13
C ARG A 97 -4.22 -1.56 -5.91
N LEU A 98 -3.24 -1.26 -6.72
CA LEU A 98 -3.30 -0.10 -7.61
C LEU A 98 -3.11 -0.53 -9.06
N THR A 99 -3.88 0.09 -9.94
CA THR A 99 -3.71 0.09 -11.39
C THR A 99 -3.78 1.55 -11.82
N LEU A 100 -2.70 2.30 -11.52
CA LEU A 100 -2.68 3.75 -11.72
C LEU A 100 -2.61 4.11 -13.20
N PRO A 101 -3.43 5.06 -13.66
CA PRO A 101 -3.28 5.61 -14.99
C PRO A 101 -1.99 6.42 -15.12
N LYS A 102 -1.53 6.62 -16.36
CA LYS A 102 -0.43 7.55 -16.65
C LYS A 102 -0.78 8.96 -16.18
N GLY A 103 0.21 9.71 -15.74
CA GLY A 103 0.05 11.06 -15.20
C GLY A 103 -0.32 11.09 -13.71
N LEU A 104 -0.45 9.92 -13.06
CA LEU A 104 -0.75 9.82 -11.64
C LEU A 104 0.34 9.06 -10.89
N ILE A 105 0.85 9.67 -9.84
CA ILE A 105 1.71 9.04 -8.83
C ILE A 105 0.96 8.98 -7.51
N ALA A 106 1.40 8.12 -6.59
CA ALA A 106 0.87 8.14 -5.24
C ALA A 106 2.01 8.14 -4.20
N ARG A 107 1.68 8.62 -3.00
CA ARG A 107 2.55 8.57 -1.83
C ARG A 107 1.78 8.09 -0.63
N ALA A 108 2.43 7.27 0.19
CA ALA A 108 1.86 6.78 1.42
C ALA A 108 2.46 7.51 2.63
N ASN A 109 1.68 7.58 3.69
CA ASN A 109 2.11 8.00 5.02
C ASN A 109 1.46 7.06 6.05
N PRO A 110 2.16 6.76 7.15
CA PRO A 110 1.52 6.07 8.27
C PRO A 110 0.37 6.87 8.84
N LYS A 111 -0.70 6.20 9.25
CA LYS A 111 -1.73 6.85 10.08
C LYS A 111 -1.11 7.35 11.38
N SER A 112 -1.49 8.55 11.81
CA SER A 112 -0.99 9.13 13.06
C SER A 112 -1.27 8.24 14.28
N SER A 113 -2.36 7.48 14.26
CA SER A 113 -2.71 6.51 15.31
C SER A 113 -1.70 5.38 15.47
N THR A 114 -1.08 4.89 14.37
CA THR A 114 -0.01 3.88 14.44
C THR A 114 1.26 4.45 15.03
N GLY A 115 1.63 5.68 14.66
CA GLY A 115 2.77 6.37 15.22
C GLY A 115 2.66 6.65 16.73
N ARG A 116 1.44 6.87 17.23
CA ARG A 116 1.19 7.10 18.67
C ARG A 116 1.43 5.87 19.56
N VAL A 117 1.44 4.69 18.96
CA VAL A 117 1.76 3.42 19.65
C VAL A 117 3.13 2.86 19.25
N ASP A 118 4.00 3.71 18.73
CA ASP A 118 5.37 3.36 18.28
C ASP A 118 5.41 2.28 17.20
N VAL A 119 4.38 2.18 16.36
CA VAL A 119 4.38 1.30 15.19
C VAL A 119 4.82 2.09 13.96
N PHE A 120 6.00 1.76 13.43
CA PHE A 120 6.54 2.37 12.21
C PHE A 120 6.11 1.57 10.99
N VAL A 121 5.43 2.23 10.08
CA VAL A 121 4.89 1.60 8.87
C VAL A 121 5.49 2.28 7.64
N ARG A 122 5.87 1.48 6.64
CA ARG A 122 6.40 1.96 5.36
C ARG A 122 5.80 1.15 4.21
N LEU A 123 5.30 1.84 3.20
CA LEU A 123 4.75 1.19 2.02
C LEU A 123 5.85 0.63 1.11
N LEU A 124 5.62 -0.59 0.61
CA LEU A 124 6.42 -1.25 -0.42
C LEU A 124 5.57 -1.50 -1.66
N THR A 125 6.17 -1.29 -2.83
CA THR A 125 5.60 -1.61 -4.14
C THR A 125 6.57 -2.49 -4.92
N ASP A 126 6.05 -3.31 -5.82
CA ASP A 126 6.91 -4.07 -6.75
C ASP A 126 7.80 -3.11 -7.55
N SER A 127 9.03 -3.50 -7.75
CA SER A 127 10.07 -2.69 -8.42
C SER A 127 10.32 -1.33 -7.75
N GLY A 128 9.94 -1.17 -6.48
CA GLY A 128 10.11 0.07 -5.72
C GLY A 128 11.56 0.32 -5.32
N ALA A 129 12.06 1.51 -5.64
CA ALA A 129 13.39 1.98 -5.23
C ALA A 129 13.36 2.84 -3.95
N ARG A 130 12.17 3.18 -3.46
CA ARG A 130 11.94 3.98 -2.26
C ARG A 130 10.72 3.47 -1.52
N PHE A 131 10.74 3.58 -0.21
CA PHE A 131 9.54 3.42 0.61
C PHE A 131 8.55 4.55 0.34
N ASP A 132 7.27 4.24 0.49
CA ASP A 132 6.15 5.18 0.46
C ASP A 132 5.90 5.86 -0.90
N ASP A 133 6.69 5.56 -1.92
CA ASP A 133 6.51 6.08 -3.27
C ASP A 133 5.85 5.02 -4.16
N VAL A 134 4.82 5.43 -4.90
CA VAL A 134 4.18 4.65 -5.95
C VAL A 134 4.41 5.35 -7.28
N ALA A 135 5.10 4.67 -8.18
CA ALA A 135 5.45 5.22 -9.48
C ALA A 135 4.23 5.45 -10.37
N GLU A 136 4.38 6.34 -11.34
CA GLU A 136 3.40 6.57 -12.39
C GLU A 136 3.08 5.27 -13.14
N GLY A 137 1.80 5.02 -13.37
CA GLY A 137 1.35 3.83 -14.09
C GLY A 137 1.60 2.51 -13.36
N TYR A 138 1.83 2.55 -12.04
CA TYR A 138 2.01 1.34 -11.24
C TYR A 138 0.78 0.44 -11.34
N ASP A 139 1.01 -0.84 -11.62
CA ASP A 139 0.00 -1.90 -11.60
C ASP A 139 0.50 -3.05 -10.74
N GLY A 140 -0.06 -3.21 -9.56
CA GLY A 140 0.38 -4.25 -8.65
C GLY A 140 -0.19 -4.19 -7.24
N PRO A 141 0.20 -5.18 -6.40
CA PRO A 141 -0.17 -5.23 -5.00
C PRO A 141 0.62 -4.20 -4.17
N LEU A 142 0.10 -3.90 -3.00
CA LEU A 142 0.73 -3.04 -2.00
C LEU A 142 1.08 -3.85 -0.74
N TYR A 143 2.20 -3.49 -0.11
CA TYR A 143 2.69 -4.12 1.12
C TYR A 143 3.14 -3.07 2.13
N LEU A 144 3.06 -3.43 3.39
CA LEU A 144 3.59 -2.65 4.51
C LEU A 144 4.72 -3.38 5.21
#